data_2236ba312dd6c3ec55a97bdd3eacb58e
#
_entry.id   2236ba312dd6c3ec55a97bdd3eacb58e
#
_cell.length_a   1.000
_cell.length_b   1.000
_cell.length_c   1.000
_cell.angle_alpha   90.00
_cell.angle_beta   90.00
_cell.angle_gamma   90.00
#
_symmetry.space_group_name_H-M   'P 1'
#
loop_
_entity.id
_entity.type
_entity.pdbx_description
1 polymer ?
#
loop_
_entity_poly.entity_id
_entity_poly.type
_entity_poly.pdbx_seq_one_letter_code
_entity_poly.pdbx_strand_id
1 'polypeptide(L)'
;MNITIVAETAPAKSLIPIIEKVDADILSLTHSEGAMKLLAPYSSEIYSIGEGRRNTTKKRSNFTIAKLVLKDTIRTYNALKKHHTDLILTCGNAGDVRKGIAASKKLNIPKLHIEQDIYNPIEMIAYADLITVPNKAAMKQLNEMYDITNTVNIKGYPLAEYVSRVPITEPEKMYEHYKHDDFYVLFLGGDTRASDIPEIIKEMEKIDKTILVIPFRFETSIITPHITKNNIIVVEGYVDLISLMNASQGVIYCAGMGVTIEVGALGVPAVKILGFHTEHASNDLALDLGINVASTKDITYAVSKMKTPQGKRLIKNGCKASLKVAELTTNIDLFDQNCGGLSSLRKIWNQRKQYR
;
A
#
# COMPACT_ATOMS: atom_id res chain seq x y z
N MET A 1 -18.40 -20.73 1.72
CA MET A 1 -18.48 -19.28 2.04
C MET A 1 -17.90 -18.49 0.86
N ASN A 2 -18.55 -17.41 0.48
CA ASN A 2 -18.14 -16.58 -0.66
C ASN A 2 -17.54 -15.27 -0.16
N ILE A 3 -16.25 -15.09 -0.34
CA ILE A 3 -15.53 -13.87 0.07
C ILE A 3 -15.26 -13.01 -1.15
N THR A 4 -15.60 -11.73 -1.08
CA THR A 4 -15.21 -10.76 -2.09
C THR A 4 -14.06 -9.89 -1.62
N ILE A 5 -13.01 -9.83 -2.44
CA ILE A 5 -11.89 -8.91 -2.25
C ILE A 5 -12.10 -7.68 -3.12
N VAL A 6 -11.93 -6.49 -2.53
CA VAL A 6 -11.91 -5.23 -3.29
C VAL A 6 -10.56 -4.57 -3.07
N ALA A 7 -9.67 -4.66 -4.08
CA ALA A 7 -8.26 -4.27 -3.90
C ALA A 7 -7.59 -3.78 -5.17
N GLU A 8 -6.75 -2.75 -5.03
CA GLU A 8 -5.70 -2.37 -5.98
C GLU A 8 -4.45 -3.24 -5.80
N THR A 9 -3.41 -3.05 -6.62
CA THR A 9 -2.20 -3.89 -6.64
C THR A 9 -1.49 -4.01 -5.28
N ALA A 10 -1.27 -2.89 -4.59
CA ALA A 10 -0.55 -2.93 -3.30
C ALA A 10 -1.39 -3.58 -2.18
N PRO A 11 -2.69 -3.25 -1.99
CA PRO A 11 -3.57 -3.99 -1.09
C PRO A 11 -3.72 -5.48 -1.42
N ALA A 12 -3.75 -5.87 -2.70
CA ALA A 12 -3.84 -7.27 -3.11
C ALA A 12 -2.69 -8.12 -2.53
N LYS A 13 -1.48 -7.61 -2.54
CA LYS A 13 -0.31 -8.26 -1.92
C LYS A 13 -0.52 -8.57 -0.43
N SER A 14 -1.24 -7.71 0.29
CA SER A 14 -1.56 -7.93 1.71
C SER A 14 -2.70 -8.93 1.92
N LEU A 15 -3.60 -9.07 0.95
CA LEU A 15 -4.75 -9.97 1.04
C LEU A 15 -4.42 -11.40 0.63
N ILE A 16 -3.50 -11.60 -0.32
CA ILE A 16 -3.09 -12.93 -0.80
C ILE A 16 -2.73 -13.89 0.34
N PRO A 17 -1.81 -13.58 1.27
CA PRO A 17 -1.46 -14.51 2.34
C PRO A 17 -2.61 -14.81 3.33
N ILE A 18 -3.66 -14.02 3.30
CA ILE A 18 -4.87 -14.25 4.11
C ILE A 18 -5.79 -15.24 3.39
N ILE A 19 -6.11 -14.97 2.12
CA ILE A 19 -7.06 -15.79 1.35
C ILE A 19 -6.53 -17.19 1.05
N GLU A 20 -5.22 -17.37 0.97
CA GLU A 20 -4.58 -18.71 0.89
C GLU A 20 -4.84 -19.59 2.12
N LYS A 21 -5.26 -19.01 3.24
CA LYS A 21 -5.53 -19.70 4.51
C LYS A 21 -7.02 -19.89 4.80
N VAL A 22 -7.88 -19.44 3.87
CA VAL A 22 -9.34 -19.53 4.02
C VAL A 22 -9.90 -20.51 3.01
N ASP A 23 -10.74 -21.43 3.48
CA ASP A 23 -11.51 -22.32 2.60
C ASP A 23 -12.79 -21.60 2.15
N ALA A 24 -12.68 -20.84 1.06
CA ALA A 24 -13.76 -20.04 0.52
C ALA A 24 -13.62 -19.80 -0.98
N ASP A 25 -14.73 -19.59 -1.67
CA ASP A 25 -14.73 -19.08 -3.02
C ASP A 25 -14.41 -17.58 -3.01
N ILE A 26 -13.37 -17.20 -3.76
CA ILE A 26 -12.88 -15.83 -3.79
C ILE A 26 -13.33 -15.13 -5.06
N LEU A 27 -14.12 -14.08 -4.90
CA LEU A 27 -14.41 -13.09 -5.94
C LEU A 27 -13.47 -11.90 -5.79
N SER A 28 -12.78 -11.51 -6.85
CA SER A 28 -11.92 -10.31 -6.83
C SER A 28 -12.50 -9.18 -7.67
N LEU A 29 -12.61 -8.01 -7.06
CA LEU A 29 -13.08 -6.77 -7.69
C LEU A 29 -11.94 -5.74 -7.70
N THR A 30 -11.52 -5.32 -8.88
CA THR A 30 -10.45 -4.34 -9.04
C THR A 30 -10.61 -3.52 -10.31
N HIS A 31 -9.92 -2.39 -10.39
CA HIS A 31 -9.77 -1.61 -11.62
C HIS A 31 -8.33 -1.61 -12.15
N SER A 32 -7.44 -2.34 -11.51
CA SER A 32 -6.01 -2.39 -11.83
C SER A 32 -5.66 -3.71 -12.52
N GLU A 33 -5.06 -3.66 -13.72
CA GLU A 33 -4.54 -4.84 -14.41
C GLU A 33 -3.48 -5.59 -13.58
N GLY A 34 -2.64 -4.85 -12.84
CA GLY A 34 -1.66 -5.44 -11.93
C GLY A 34 -2.31 -6.26 -10.81
N ALA A 35 -3.40 -5.75 -10.23
CA ALA A 35 -4.16 -6.51 -9.24
C ALA A 35 -4.89 -7.70 -9.86
N MET A 36 -5.44 -7.57 -11.07
CA MET A 36 -6.05 -8.71 -11.79
C MET A 36 -5.06 -9.85 -11.97
N LYS A 37 -3.85 -9.54 -12.45
CA LYS A 37 -2.79 -10.55 -12.64
C LYS A 37 -2.37 -11.21 -11.32
N LEU A 38 -2.23 -10.42 -10.25
CA LEU A 38 -1.84 -10.92 -8.93
C LEU A 38 -2.91 -11.82 -8.31
N LEU A 39 -4.19 -11.48 -8.46
CA LEU A 39 -5.31 -12.17 -7.81
C LEU A 39 -5.84 -13.34 -8.64
N ALA A 40 -5.52 -13.43 -9.94
CA ALA A 40 -6.02 -14.48 -10.82
C ALA A 40 -5.79 -15.92 -10.31
N PRO A 41 -4.62 -16.28 -9.75
CA PRO A 41 -4.40 -17.63 -9.22
C PRO A 41 -5.26 -17.99 -8.01
N TYR A 42 -5.82 -17.00 -7.32
CA TYR A 42 -6.52 -17.15 -6.04
C TYR A 42 -8.02 -16.89 -6.13
N SER A 43 -8.52 -16.53 -7.30
CA SER A 43 -9.91 -16.10 -7.47
C SER A 43 -10.65 -17.03 -8.41
N SER A 44 -11.85 -17.43 -8.00
CA SER A 44 -12.78 -18.15 -8.90
C SER A 44 -13.28 -17.23 -10.02
N GLU A 45 -13.48 -15.96 -9.72
CA GLU A 45 -13.89 -14.94 -10.69
C GLU A 45 -13.22 -13.58 -10.38
N ILE A 46 -12.93 -12.81 -11.44
CA ILE A 46 -12.38 -11.46 -11.34
C ILE A 46 -13.15 -10.51 -12.24
N TYR A 47 -13.56 -9.37 -11.68
CA TYR A 47 -14.27 -8.33 -12.41
C TYR A 47 -13.62 -6.97 -12.26
N SER A 48 -13.61 -6.23 -13.36
CA SER A 48 -13.27 -4.81 -13.33
C SER A 48 -14.42 -3.98 -12.76
N ILE A 49 -14.15 -3.20 -11.71
CA ILE A 49 -15.11 -2.25 -11.14
C ILE A 49 -15.00 -0.85 -11.76
N GLY A 50 -14.19 -0.68 -12.78
CA GLY A 50 -14.07 0.57 -13.51
C GLY A 50 -12.65 0.98 -13.84
N GLU A 51 -12.46 2.27 -14.16
CA GLU A 51 -11.16 2.79 -14.62
C GLU A 51 -10.22 3.23 -13.50
N GLY A 52 -10.70 3.37 -12.27
CA GLY A 52 -9.91 3.88 -11.16
C GLY A 52 -9.45 5.34 -11.35
N ARG A 53 -8.49 5.75 -10.53
CA ARG A 53 -7.74 6.99 -10.76
C ARG A 53 -6.65 6.70 -11.79
N ARG A 54 -6.80 7.17 -13.01
CA ARG A 54 -5.65 7.26 -13.92
C ARG A 54 -4.70 8.34 -13.39
N ASN A 55 -3.41 8.05 -13.34
CA ASN A 55 -2.36 9.02 -13.10
C ASN A 55 -2.27 9.94 -14.34
N THR A 56 -3.11 10.95 -14.39
CA THR A 56 -3.04 11.95 -15.45
C THR A 56 -2.66 13.28 -14.82
N THR A 57 -1.78 14.02 -15.48
CA THR A 57 -1.35 15.37 -15.11
C THR A 57 -2.51 16.37 -15.08
N LYS A 58 -3.59 16.11 -15.82
CA LYS A 58 -4.79 16.95 -15.80
C LYS A 58 -5.64 16.68 -14.58
N LYS A 59 -5.69 17.64 -13.68
CA LYS A 59 -6.58 17.65 -12.51
C LYS A 59 -8.04 17.51 -12.96
N ARG A 60 -8.67 16.37 -12.68
CA ARG A 60 -10.09 16.16 -12.99
C ARG A 60 -10.95 17.05 -12.08
N SER A 61 -12.07 17.54 -12.58
CA SER A 61 -13.02 18.28 -11.76
C SER A 61 -13.61 17.38 -10.67
N ASN A 62 -13.97 17.95 -9.52
CA ASN A 62 -14.59 17.22 -8.42
C ASN A 62 -15.89 16.51 -8.86
N PHE A 63 -16.63 17.10 -9.79
CA PHE A 63 -17.86 16.51 -10.36
C PHE A 63 -17.53 15.25 -11.16
N THR A 64 -16.51 15.29 -12.01
CA THR A 64 -16.06 14.12 -12.79
C THR A 64 -15.60 12.99 -11.87
N ILE A 65 -14.89 13.31 -10.80
CA ILE A 65 -14.45 12.33 -9.80
C ILE A 65 -15.65 11.71 -9.08
N ALA A 66 -16.62 12.52 -8.64
CA ALA A 66 -17.83 12.05 -7.98
C ALA A 66 -18.65 11.10 -8.87
N LYS A 67 -18.85 11.48 -10.16
CA LYS A 67 -19.54 10.65 -11.15
C LYS A 67 -18.84 9.31 -11.37
N LEU A 68 -17.49 9.31 -11.45
CA LEU A 68 -16.70 8.10 -11.61
C LEU A 68 -16.86 7.18 -10.38
N VAL A 69 -16.69 7.72 -9.18
CA VAL A 69 -16.85 6.96 -7.93
C VAL A 69 -18.25 6.35 -7.82
N LEU A 70 -19.29 7.10 -8.16
CA LEU A 70 -20.67 6.59 -8.14
C LEU A 70 -20.85 5.44 -9.13
N LYS A 71 -20.41 5.61 -10.38
CA LYS A 71 -20.48 4.57 -11.42
C LYS A 71 -19.78 3.28 -11.01
N ASP A 72 -18.57 3.40 -10.45
CA ASP A 72 -17.78 2.28 -10.00
C ASP A 72 -18.40 1.61 -8.76
N THR A 73 -19.00 2.39 -7.86
CA THR A 73 -19.76 1.85 -6.71
C THR A 73 -20.96 1.04 -7.17
N ILE A 74 -21.70 1.50 -8.21
CA ILE A 74 -22.81 0.76 -8.80
C ILE A 74 -22.34 -0.56 -9.43
N ARG A 75 -21.21 -0.55 -10.13
CA ARG A 75 -20.62 -1.78 -10.70
C ARG A 75 -20.25 -2.77 -9.59
N THR A 76 -19.61 -2.28 -8.53
CA THR A 76 -19.27 -3.09 -7.34
C THR A 76 -20.54 -3.68 -6.71
N TYR A 77 -21.58 -2.87 -6.51
CA TYR A 77 -22.87 -3.32 -5.98
C TYR A 77 -23.48 -4.45 -6.85
N ASN A 78 -23.52 -4.29 -8.16
CA ASN A 78 -24.06 -5.29 -9.07
C ASN A 78 -23.27 -6.61 -9.04
N ALA A 79 -21.94 -6.53 -8.96
CA ALA A 79 -21.09 -7.71 -8.84
C ALA A 79 -21.36 -8.45 -7.52
N LEU A 80 -21.37 -7.74 -6.39
CA LEU A 80 -21.66 -8.33 -5.07
C LEU A 80 -23.02 -9.01 -5.02
N LYS A 81 -24.05 -8.38 -5.60
CA LYS A 81 -25.41 -8.93 -5.66
C LYS A 81 -25.48 -10.19 -6.52
N LYS A 82 -24.78 -10.19 -7.66
CA LYS A 82 -24.77 -11.33 -8.60
C LYS A 82 -24.09 -12.57 -7.99
N HIS A 83 -23.02 -12.39 -7.19
CA HIS A 83 -22.18 -13.48 -6.70
C HIS A 83 -22.47 -13.91 -5.25
N HIS A 84 -23.57 -13.45 -4.64
CA HIS A 84 -23.99 -13.86 -3.29
C HIS A 84 -22.85 -13.79 -2.25
N THR A 85 -22.19 -12.64 -2.17
CA THR A 85 -21.06 -12.41 -1.27
C THR A 85 -21.48 -12.47 0.20
N ASP A 86 -20.81 -13.30 1.00
CA ASP A 86 -21.03 -13.44 2.45
C ASP A 86 -20.20 -12.45 3.25
N LEU A 87 -18.98 -12.12 2.78
CA LEU A 87 -18.03 -11.23 3.44
C LEU A 87 -17.24 -10.42 2.43
N ILE A 88 -17.03 -9.14 2.71
CA ILE A 88 -16.08 -8.29 1.97
C ILE A 88 -14.78 -8.12 2.75
N LEU A 89 -13.64 -8.29 2.06
CA LEU A 89 -12.31 -7.94 2.54
C LEU A 89 -11.78 -6.71 1.80
N THR A 90 -11.31 -5.73 2.54
CA THR A 90 -10.63 -4.54 2.01
C THR A 90 -9.34 -4.28 2.78
N CYS A 91 -8.38 -3.60 2.16
CA CYS A 91 -7.10 -3.31 2.79
C CYS A 91 -6.58 -1.92 2.42
N GLY A 92 -6.00 -1.23 3.40
CA GLY A 92 -5.32 0.05 3.21
C GLY A 92 -6.25 1.22 2.86
N ASN A 93 -5.68 2.29 2.34
CA ASN A 93 -6.38 3.56 2.11
C ASN A 93 -6.66 3.87 0.62
N ALA A 94 -6.68 2.86 -0.23
CA ALA A 94 -6.93 3.00 -1.67
C ALA A 94 -8.39 3.35 -2.00
N GLY A 95 -8.61 3.90 -3.18
CA GLY A 95 -9.94 4.39 -3.60
C GLY A 95 -11.00 3.30 -3.78
N ASP A 96 -10.62 2.07 -4.02
CA ASP A 96 -11.47 0.90 -4.13
C ASP A 96 -12.13 0.52 -2.80
N VAL A 97 -11.48 0.75 -1.65
CA VAL A 97 -12.06 0.57 -0.31
C VAL A 97 -13.37 1.34 -0.16
N ARG A 98 -13.43 2.58 -0.65
CA ARG A 98 -14.68 3.38 -0.64
C ARG A 98 -15.83 2.68 -1.35
N LYS A 99 -15.54 2.14 -2.52
CA LYS A 99 -16.51 1.50 -3.40
C LYS A 99 -17.00 0.19 -2.79
N GLY A 100 -16.06 -0.62 -2.30
CA GLY A 100 -16.35 -1.87 -1.61
C GLY A 100 -17.24 -1.67 -0.38
N ILE A 101 -16.82 -0.81 0.55
CA ILE A 101 -17.57 -0.56 1.79
C ILE A 101 -18.94 0.11 1.50
N ALA A 102 -19.03 1.05 0.54
CA ALA A 102 -20.30 1.67 0.20
C ALA A 102 -21.31 0.68 -0.40
N ALA A 103 -20.84 -0.17 -1.32
CA ALA A 103 -21.68 -1.17 -1.97
C ALA A 103 -22.14 -2.25 -0.99
N SER A 104 -21.24 -2.78 -0.16
CA SER A 104 -21.57 -3.80 0.84
C SER A 104 -22.50 -3.28 1.94
N LYS A 105 -22.32 -2.02 2.37
CA LYS A 105 -23.25 -1.39 3.32
C LYS A 105 -24.67 -1.37 2.77
N LYS A 106 -24.88 -1.09 1.48
CA LYS A 106 -26.20 -1.08 0.85
C LYS A 106 -26.83 -2.48 0.77
N LEU A 107 -26.01 -3.53 0.74
CA LEU A 107 -26.45 -4.92 0.67
C LEU A 107 -26.47 -5.61 2.04
N ASN A 108 -26.10 -4.92 3.12
CA ASN A 108 -25.94 -5.47 4.47
C ASN A 108 -24.95 -6.65 4.53
N ILE A 109 -23.92 -6.64 3.67
CA ILE A 109 -22.85 -7.64 3.69
C ILE A 109 -21.82 -7.25 4.76
N PRO A 110 -21.38 -8.18 5.62
CA PRO A 110 -20.29 -7.97 6.58
C PRO A 110 -18.99 -7.47 5.93
N LYS A 111 -18.28 -6.58 6.60
CA LYS A 111 -17.10 -5.87 6.08
C LYS A 111 -15.93 -5.97 7.05
N LEU A 112 -14.87 -6.67 6.65
CA LEU A 112 -13.60 -6.70 7.33
C LEU A 112 -12.60 -5.81 6.60
N HIS A 113 -12.05 -4.83 7.31
CA HIS A 113 -11.01 -3.96 6.78
C HIS A 113 -9.67 -4.19 7.46
N ILE A 114 -8.60 -4.27 6.67
CA ILE A 114 -7.23 -4.41 7.17
C ILE A 114 -6.55 -3.04 7.06
N GLU A 115 -6.44 -2.35 8.18
CA GLU A 115 -5.79 -1.03 8.22
C GLU A 115 -4.29 -1.16 8.39
N GLN A 116 -3.52 -0.44 7.57
CA GLN A 116 -2.06 -0.39 7.62
C GLN A 116 -1.53 1.01 7.90
N ASP A 117 -2.30 2.05 7.57
CA ASP A 117 -1.90 3.46 7.64
C ASP A 117 -2.90 4.29 8.45
N ILE A 118 -2.75 4.24 9.74
CA ILE A 118 -3.67 4.82 10.72
C ILE A 118 -3.74 6.35 10.72
N TYR A 119 -2.68 7.03 10.31
CA TYR A 119 -2.65 8.51 10.29
C TYR A 119 -3.47 9.11 9.15
N ASN A 120 -3.71 8.33 8.11
CA ASN A 120 -4.49 8.77 6.96
C ASN A 120 -5.43 7.69 6.44
N PRO A 121 -6.26 7.09 7.30
CA PRO A 121 -7.19 6.05 6.87
C PRO A 121 -8.20 6.59 5.88
N ILE A 122 -8.86 5.70 5.14
CA ILE A 122 -9.94 6.12 4.25
C ILE A 122 -11.22 6.33 5.05
N GLU A 123 -11.96 7.40 4.78
CA GLU A 123 -13.13 7.80 5.59
C GLU A 123 -14.22 6.72 5.65
N MET A 124 -14.33 5.87 4.63
CA MET A 124 -15.35 4.83 4.59
C MET A 124 -15.10 3.67 5.56
N ILE A 125 -13.90 3.53 6.15
CA ILE A 125 -13.67 2.50 7.19
C ILE A 125 -14.56 2.71 8.42
N ALA A 126 -15.07 3.92 8.63
CA ALA A 126 -16.07 4.23 9.64
C ALA A 126 -17.35 3.36 9.55
N TYR A 127 -17.52 2.66 8.44
CA TYR A 127 -18.64 1.71 8.21
C TYR A 127 -18.16 0.26 8.06
N ALA A 128 -16.90 -0.04 8.32
CA ALA A 128 -16.44 -1.42 8.41
C ALA A 128 -16.96 -2.05 9.72
N ASP A 129 -17.38 -3.30 9.67
CA ASP A 129 -17.94 -3.99 10.84
C ASP A 129 -16.84 -4.54 11.75
N LEU A 130 -15.64 -4.78 11.19
CA LEU A 130 -14.44 -5.08 11.93
C LEU A 130 -13.22 -4.48 11.23
N ILE A 131 -12.31 -3.90 12.01
CA ILE A 131 -11.05 -3.36 11.50
C ILE A 131 -9.88 -4.04 12.19
N THR A 132 -8.97 -4.63 11.43
CA THR A 132 -7.73 -5.15 11.98
C THR A 132 -6.63 -4.10 11.89
N VAL A 133 -5.81 -4.02 12.91
CA VAL A 133 -4.70 -3.06 13.03
C VAL A 133 -3.40 -3.75 13.41
N PRO A 134 -2.24 -3.23 12.99
CA PRO A 134 -0.96 -3.91 13.16
C PRO A 134 -0.45 -3.94 14.61
N ASN A 135 -0.89 -3.02 15.46
CA ASN A 135 -0.40 -2.91 16.84
C ASN A 135 -1.40 -2.18 17.76
N LYS A 136 -1.08 -2.16 19.07
CA LYS A 136 -1.93 -1.50 20.09
C LYS A 136 -1.96 0.03 19.94
N ALA A 137 -0.88 0.65 19.47
CA ALA A 137 -0.84 2.09 19.25
C ALA A 137 -1.81 2.49 18.14
N ALA A 138 -1.85 1.74 17.04
CA ALA A 138 -2.83 1.91 15.98
C ALA A 138 -4.28 1.79 16.47
N MET A 139 -4.54 0.79 17.32
CA MET A 139 -5.85 0.57 17.92
C MET A 139 -6.28 1.76 18.78
N LYS A 140 -5.39 2.21 19.65
CA LYS A 140 -5.61 3.40 20.51
C LYS A 140 -5.90 4.64 19.66
N GLN A 141 -5.12 4.84 18.62
CA GLN A 141 -5.21 6.03 17.77
C GLN A 141 -6.51 6.08 16.97
N LEU A 142 -6.96 4.95 16.38
CA LEU A 142 -8.26 4.90 15.71
C LEU A 142 -9.41 5.22 16.66
N ASN A 143 -9.33 4.75 17.90
CA ASN A 143 -10.33 5.04 18.92
C ASN A 143 -10.31 6.52 19.30
N GLU A 144 -9.15 7.06 19.70
CA GLU A 144 -9.05 8.43 20.23
C GLU A 144 -9.31 9.50 19.15
N MET A 145 -8.81 9.29 17.93
CA MET A 145 -8.96 10.28 16.85
C MET A 145 -10.32 10.19 16.15
N TYR A 146 -10.86 9.00 16.00
CA TYR A 146 -11.99 8.77 15.09
C TYR A 146 -13.20 8.06 15.73
N ASP A 147 -13.17 7.75 17.02
CA ASP A 147 -14.20 6.98 17.76
C ASP A 147 -14.45 5.59 17.13
N ILE A 148 -13.41 4.96 16.58
CA ILE A 148 -13.51 3.63 16.00
C ILE A 148 -13.05 2.61 17.05
N THR A 149 -14.01 1.84 17.60
CA THR A 149 -13.76 0.91 18.71
C THR A 149 -13.74 -0.57 18.30
N ASN A 150 -14.34 -0.91 17.16
CA ASN A 150 -14.43 -2.28 16.60
C ASN A 150 -13.10 -2.71 15.96
N THR A 151 -12.02 -2.64 16.70
CA THR A 151 -10.67 -2.92 16.21
C THR A 151 -10.06 -4.15 16.86
N VAL A 152 -9.32 -4.95 16.07
CA VAL A 152 -8.56 -6.11 16.53
C VAL A 152 -7.09 -5.95 16.17
N ASN A 153 -6.23 -6.00 17.18
CA ASN A 153 -4.78 -6.00 16.97
C ASN A 153 -4.29 -7.37 16.47
N ILE A 154 -3.80 -7.41 15.23
CA ILE A 154 -3.24 -8.62 14.60
C ILE A 154 -1.72 -8.75 14.80
N LYS A 155 -1.06 -7.77 15.43
CA LYS A 155 0.35 -7.77 15.83
C LYS A 155 1.35 -7.89 14.66
N GLY A 156 1.02 -7.41 13.48
CA GLY A 156 1.90 -7.44 12.31
C GLY A 156 1.20 -6.99 11.03
N TYR A 157 1.92 -7.15 9.93
CA TYR A 157 1.50 -6.76 8.59
C TYR A 157 1.48 -7.97 7.66
N PRO A 158 0.33 -8.42 7.14
CA PRO A 158 0.25 -9.55 6.19
C PRO A 158 1.16 -9.40 4.97
N LEU A 159 1.37 -8.16 4.49
CA LEU A 159 2.28 -7.87 3.39
C LEU A 159 3.69 -8.44 3.61
N ALA A 160 4.19 -8.46 4.85
CA ALA A 160 5.52 -9.00 5.15
C ALA A 160 5.61 -10.52 4.89
N GLU A 161 4.53 -11.27 5.12
CA GLU A 161 4.46 -12.67 4.72
C GLU A 161 4.48 -12.82 3.20
N TYR A 162 3.70 -12.02 2.47
CA TYR A 162 3.70 -12.05 1.01
C TYR A 162 5.11 -11.87 0.44
N VAL A 163 5.82 -10.82 0.89
CA VAL A 163 7.17 -10.50 0.42
C VAL A 163 8.16 -11.64 0.70
N SER A 164 8.02 -12.31 1.84
CA SER A 164 8.92 -13.42 2.20
C SER A 164 8.74 -14.69 1.37
N ARG A 165 7.67 -14.77 0.58
CA ARG A 165 7.30 -15.98 -0.20
C ARG A 165 7.16 -15.74 -1.68
N VAL A 166 6.99 -14.50 -2.11
CA VAL A 166 6.84 -14.20 -3.54
C VAL A 166 8.09 -14.61 -4.30
N PRO A 167 7.95 -15.24 -5.48
CA PRO A 167 9.09 -15.53 -6.33
C PRO A 167 9.85 -14.25 -6.68
N ILE A 168 11.15 -14.26 -6.45
CA ILE A 168 12.05 -13.14 -6.76
C ILE A 168 12.86 -13.54 -7.99
N THR A 169 12.91 -12.66 -8.98
CA THR A 169 13.78 -12.84 -10.15
C THR A 169 15.25 -12.79 -9.71
N GLU A 170 16.04 -13.74 -10.21
CA GLU A 170 17.48 -13.80 -9.93
C GLU A 170 18.16 -12.45 -10.23
N PRO A 171 19.07 -11.97 -9.35
CA PRO A 171 19.73 -10.68 -9.52
C PRO A 171 20.41 -10.53 -10.89
N GLU A 172 21.03 -11.58 -11.42
CA GLU A 172 21.71 -11.58 -12.71
C GLU A 172 20.78 -11.19 -13.86
N LYS A 173 19.53 -11.66 -13.85
CA LYS A 173 18.51 -11.29 -14.85
C LYS A 173 18.10 -9.83 -14.73
N MET A 174 18.10 -9.28 -13.52
CA MET A 174 17.87 -7.85 -13.30
C MET A 174 19.06 -7.03 -13.82
N TYR A 175 20.29 -7.48 -13.59
CA TYR A 175 21.51 -6.84 -14.11
C TYR A 175 21.52 -6.82 -15.64
N GLU A 176 21.18 -7.93 -16.28
CA GLU A 176 21.05 -8.01 -17.75
C GLU A 176 19.98 -7.05 -18.27
N HIS A 177 18.83 -7.02 -17.61
CA HIS A 177 17.69 -6.18 -18.02
C HIS A 177 18.02 -4.68 -17.92
N TYR A 178 18.62 -4.25 -16.80
CA TYR A 178 18.93 -2.84 -16.56
C TYR A 178 20.34 -2.45 -17.02
N LYS A 179 21.17 -3.42 -17.45
CA LYS A 179 22.58 -3.26 -17.88
C LYS A 179 23.49 -2.65 -16.81
N HIS A 180 23.19 -2.90 -15.56
CA HIS A 180 23.95 -2.46 -14.39
C HIS A 180 23.91 -3.53 -13.30
N ASP A 181 25.02 -3.80 -12.66
CA ASP A 181 25.20 -4.77 -11.57
C ASP A 181 25.48 -4.10 -10.21
N ASP A 182 25.81 -2.82 -10.21
CA ASP A 182 26.10 -2.01 -9.00
C ASP A 182 25.25 -0.74 -9.01
N PHE A 183 24.04 -0.83 -8.46
CA PHE A 183 23.10 0.28 -8.47
C PHE A 183 22.31 0.41 -7.16
N TYR A 184 21.85 1.62 -6.91
CA TYR A 184 20.79 1.91 -5.94
C TYR A 184 19.45 2.11 -6.65
N VAL A 185 18.34 1.82 -5.93
CA VAL A 185 16.99 2.14 -6.39
C VAL A 185 16.51 3.38 -5.65
N LEU A 186 16.11 4.42 -6.39
CA LEU A 186 15.36 5.54 -5.86
C LEU A 186 13.88 5.36 -6.18
N PHE A 187 13.04 5.17 -5.16
CA PHE A 187 11.59 5.06 -5.32
C PHE A 187 10.89 6.35 -4.90
N LEU A 188 10.34 7.08 -5.89
CA LEU A 188 9.53 8.27 -5.69
C LEU A 188 8.09 7.86 -5.40
N GLY A 189 7.77 7.61 -4.14
CA GLY A 189 6.47 7.06 -3.73
C GLY A 189 5.35 8.09 -3.58
N GLY A 190 4.23 7.61 -3.00
CA GLY A 190 3.02 8.41 -2.78
C GLY A 190 3.19 9.60 -1.83
N ASP A 191 4.22 9.61 -1.02
CA ASP A 191 4.53 10.65 -0.04
C ASP A 191 5.53 11.71 -0.55
N THR A 192 5.97 11.61 -1.81
CA THR A 192 6.84 12.61 -2.46
C THR A 192 6.01 13.81 -2.95
N ARG A 193 6.50 15.03 -2.72
CA ARG A 193 5.99 16.23 -3.44
C ARG A 193 6.77 16.45 -4.72
N ALA A 194 6.11 16.92 -5.77
CA ALA A 194 6.78 17.29 -7.00
C ALA A 194 7.85 18.39 -6.78
N SER A 195 7.62 19.31 -5.85
CA SER A 195 8.58 20.35 -5.45
C SER A 195 9.87 19.85 -4.84
N ASP A 196 9.88 18.62 -4.30
CA ASP A 196 11.04 18.05 -3.62
C ASP A 196 11.95 17.28 -4.59
N ILE A 197 11.42 16.92 -5.77
CA ILE A 197 12.14 16.13 -6.78
C ILE A 197 13.47 16.76 -7.20
N PRO A 198 13.56 18.09 -7.48
CA PRO A 198 14.83 18.71 -7.87
C PRO A 198 15.93 18.52 -6.82
N GLU A 199 15.59 18.68 -5.53
CA GLU A 199 16.54 18.53 -4.44
C GLU A 199 16.92 17.05 -4.23
N ILE A 200 15.96 16.14 -4.32
CA ILE A 200 16.23 14.69 -4.23
C ILE A 200 17.17 14.27 -5.35
N ILE A 201 16.93 14.65 -6.60
CA ILE A 201 17.79 14.31 -7.74
C ILE A 201 19.19 14.90 -7.54
N LYS A 202 19.32 16.16 -7.11
CA LYS A 202 20.59 16.79 -6.82
C LYS A 202 21.39 16.05 -5.74
N GLU A 203 20.74 15.53 -4.72
CA GLU A 203 21.39 14.69 -3.70
C GLU A 203 21.84 13.35 -4.28
N MET A 204 21.01 12.73 -5.14
CA MET A 204 21.37 11.48 -5.80
C MET A 204 22.60 11.62 -6.71
N GLU A 205 22.77 12.76 -7.39
CA GLU A 205 23.91 13.04 -8.23
C GLU A 205 25.26 13.14 -7.49
N LYS A 206 25.24 13.30 -6.16
CA LYS A 206 26.43 13.29 -5.34
C LYS A 206 26.93 11.87 -5.02
N ILE A 207 26.12 10.87 -5.26
CA ILE A 207 26.43 9.47 -5.00
C ILE A 207 27.15 8.92 -6.22
N ASP A 208 28.33 8.34 -6.00
CA ASP A 208 29.15 7.75 -7.06
C ASP A 208 28.72 6.30 -7.35
N LYS A 209 27.44 6.16 -7.79
CA LYS A 209 26.82 4.89 -8.19
C LYS A 209 25.71 5.14 -9.17
N THR A 210 25.35 4.12 -9.94
CA THR A 210 24.14 4.17 -10.77
C THR A 210 22.89 4.22 -9.88
N ILE A 211 21.96 5.11 -10.20
CA ILE A 211 20.68 5.26 -9.52
C ILE A 211 19.56 4.95 -10.51
N LEU A 212 18.83 3.87 -10.27
CA LEU A 212 17.61 3.56 -11.02
C LEU A 212 16.42 4.24 -10.35
N VAL A 213 15.86 5.23 -11.00
CA VAL A 213 14.73 6.02 -10.48
C VAL A 213 13.41 5.41 -10.92
N ILE A 214 12.60 4.99 -9.96
CA ILE A 214 11.23 4.53 -10.19
C ILE A 214 10.27 5.69 -9.93
N PRO A 215 9.69 6.28 -10.98
CA PRO A 215 8.93 7.52 -10.87
C PRO A 215 7.56 7.35 -10.22
N PHE A 216 7.04 6.12 -10.12
CA PHE A 216 5.72 5.78 -9.57
C PHE A 216 4.59 6.56 -10.25
N ARG A 217 4.11 7.66 -9.62
CA ARG A 217 3.00 8.48 -10.13
C ARG A 217 3.44 9.71 -10.92
N PHE A 218 4.74 9.97 -10.95
CA PHE A 218 5.27 11.14 -11.66
C PHE A 218 5.55 10.81 -13.11
N GLU A 219 5.24 11.73 -14.00
CA GLU A 219 5.69 11.63 -15.39
C GLU A 219 7.20 11.87 -15.45
N THR A 220 7.87 11.18 -16.35
CA THR A 220 9.33 11.32 -16.53
C THR A 220 9.74 12.74 -16.84
N SER A 221 8.86 13.49 -17.55
CA SER A 221 9.03 14.92 -17.84
C SER A 221 9.17 15.84 -16.62
N ILE A 222 8.73 15.39 -15.43
CA ILE A 222 8.91 16.12 -14.16
C ILE A 222 10.28 15.84 -13.55
N ILE A 223 10.90 14.71 -13.87
CA ILE A 223 12.15 14.25 -13.26
C ILE A 223 13.34 14.58 -14.15
N THR A 224 13.26 14.21 -15.43
CA THR A 224 14.35 14.32 -16.42
C THR A 224 15.01 15.70 -16.51
N PRO A 225 14.28 16.85 -16.44
CA PRO A 225 14.91 18.16 -16.52
C PRO A 225 15.90 18.49 -15.39
N HIS A 226 15.84 17.72 -14.29
CA HIS A 226 16.69 17.92 -13.12
C HIS A 226 17.93 17.00 -13.09
N ILE A 227 18.04 16.06 -14.06
CA ILE A 227 19.17 15.14 -14.17
C ILE A 227 20.26 15.81 -15.00
N THR A 228 21.44 15.95 -14.41
CA THR A 228 22.62 16.54 -15.07
C THR A 228 23.74 15.50 -15.28
N LYS A 229 23.68 14.34 -14.59
CA LYS A 229 24.68 13.28 -14.66
C LYS A 229 24.10 11.99 -15.26
N ASN A 230 24.96 11.24 -15.95
CA ASN A 230 24.59 9.99 -16.62
C ASN A 230 24.40 8.80 -15.67
N ASN A 231 24.73 8.94 -14.38
CA ASN A 231 24.54 7.89 -13.40
C ASN A 231 23.10 7.78 -12.88
N ILE A 232 22.20 8.67 -13.28
CA ILE A 232 20.76 8.62 -12.92
C ILE A 232 19.96 8.20 -14.14
N ILE A 233 19.23 7.09 -14.01
CA ILE A 233 18.44 6.47 -15.06
C ILE A 233 17.00 6.38 -14.60
N VAL A 234 16.09 7.03 -15.32
CA VAL A 234 14.64 6.93 -15.04
C VAL A 234 14.10 5.68 -15.71
N VAL A 235 13.53 4.78 -14.92
CA VAL A 235 12.95 3.52 -15.39
C VAL A 235 11.52 3.75 -15.84
N GLU A 236 11.23 3.40 -17.09
CA GLU A 236 9.90 3.51 -17.68
C GLU A 236 9.19 2.16 -17.74
N GLY A 237 7.87 2.18 -17.71
CA GLY A 237 7.05 0.98 -17.87
C GLY A 237 6.79 0.22 -16.56
N TYR A 238 6.46 -1.06 -16.72
CA TYR A 238 6.20 -1.96 -15.59
C TYR A 238 7.52 -2.39 -14.95
N VAL A 239 7.57 -2.33 -13.64
CA VAL A 239 8.73 -2.75 -12.85
C VAL A 239 8.30 -3.81 -11.83
N ASP A 240 8.98 -4.94 -11.82
CA ASP A 240 8.95 -5.86 -10.68
C ASP A 240 9.80 -5.26 -9.56
N LEU A 241 9.14 -4.43 -8.74
CA LEU A 241 9.81 -3.65 -7.72
C LEU A 241 10.50 -4.52 -6.65
N ILE A 242 9.88 -5.65 -6.29
CA ILE A 242 10.45 -6.55 -5.27
C ILE A 242 11.76 -7.15 -5.77
N SER A 243 11.78 -7.70 -6.98
CA SER A 243 13.00 -8.26 -7.57
C SER A 243 14.06 -7.19 -7.81
N LEU A 244 13.67 -5.99 -8.27
CA LEU A 244 14.59 -4.89 -8.48
C LEU A 244 15.23 -4.42 -7.16
N MET A 245 14.45 -4.27 -6.10
CA MET A 245 14.98 -3.92 -4.78
C MET A 245 15.91 -4.99 -4.24
N ASN A 246 15.56 -6.27 -4.42
CA ASN A 246 16.40 -7.39 -3.99
C ASN A 246 17.75 -7.46 -4.73
N ALA A 247 17.79 -7.08 -6.00
CA ALA A 247 19.02 -7.05 -6.81
C ALA A 247 19.89 -5.81 -6.54
N SER A 248 19.36 -4.78 -5.89
CA SER A 248 20.07 -3.52 -5.66
C SER A 248 21.04 -3.58 -4.48
N GLN A 249 22.04 -2.70 -4.46
CA GLN A 249 22.93 -2.48 -3.31
C GLN A 249 22.22 -1.74 -2.16
N GLY A 250 21.07 -1.13 -2.45
CA GLY A 250 20.23 -0.49 -1.46
C GLY A 250 19.09 0.33 -2.06
N VAL A 251 18.13 0.64 -1.23
CA VAL A 251 16.89 1.32 -1.61
C VAL A 251 16.79 2.67 -0.90
N ILE A 252 16.61 3.72 -1.68
CA ILE A 252 16.34 5.07 -1.20
C ILE A 252 14.87 5.36 -1.57
N TYR A 253 14.02 5.67 -0.61
CA TYR A 253 12.60 5.78 -0.93
C TYR A 253 11.88 6.89 -0.17
N CYS A 254 10.97 7.56 -0.87
CA CYS A 254 10.00 8.49 -0.31
C CYS A 254 8.59 7.91 -0.49
N ALA A 255 8.23 6.93 0.34
CA ALA A 255 6.99 6.18 0.22
C ALA A 255 6.41 5.83 1.60
N GLY A 256 5.15 5.41 1.59
CA GLY A 256 4.43 5.03 2.79
C GLY A 256 4.70 3.61 3.28
N MET A 257 3.73 3.06 3.98
CA MET A 257 3.82 1.80 4.71
C MET A 257 4.22 0.60 3.83
N GLY A 258 3.66 0.48 2.62
CA GLY A 258 3.90 -0.68 1.75
C GLY A 258 5.38 -0.90 1.46
N VAL A 259 6.07 0.13 0.92
CA VAL A 259 7.50 0.03 0.58
C VAL A 259 8.37 -0.17 1.83
N THR A 260 8.02 0.45 2.95
CA THR A 260 8.74 0.24 4.22
C THR A 260 8.67 -1.22 4.68
N ILE A 261 7.52 -1.87 4.53
CA ILE A 261 7.35 -3.29 4.85
C ILE A 261 8.11 -4.16 3.83
N GLU A 262 8.02 -3.84 2.53
CA GLU A 262 8.71 -4.57 1.46
C GLU A 262 10.23 -4.55 1.68
N VAL A 263 10.81 -3.39 1.87
CA VAL A 263 12.26 -3.21 2.14
C VAL A 263 12.68 -3.93 3.43
N GLY A 264 11.88 -3.78 4.50
CA GLY A 264 12.13 -4.45 5.77
C GLY A 264 12.10 -5.97 5.67
N ALA A 265 11.14 -6.53 4.93
CA ALA A 265 11.00 -7.97 4.75
C ALA A 265 12.06 -8.56 3.83
N LEU A 266 12.48 -7.83 2.79
CA LEU A 266 13.60 -8.23 1.92
C LEU A 266 14.94 -8.19 2.65
N GLY A 267 15.10 -7.33 3.66
CA GLY A 267 16.38 -7.13 4.33
C GLY A 267 17.41 -6.43 3.47
N VAL A 268 16.99 -5.61 2.51
CA VAL A 268 17.89 -4.82 1.66
C VAL A 268 18.27 -3.53 2.38
N PRO A 269 19.55 -3.10 2.35
CA PRO A 269 19.97 -1.83 2.94
C PRO A 269 19.09 -0.67 2.45
N ALA A 270 18.72 0.24 3.34
CA ALA A 270 17.77 1.27 2.96
C ALA A 270 17.90 2.60 3.69
N VAL A 271 17.42 3.66 3.00
CA VAL A 271 17.18 4.99 3.57
C VAL A 271 15.78 5.43 3.19
N LYS A 272 15.02 5.87 4.19
CA LYS A 272 13.72 6.49 3.96
C LYS A 272 13.87 8.01 3.93
N ILE A 273 13.34 8.65 2.89
CA ILE A 273 13.25 10.10 2.81
C ILE A 273 11.93 10.54 3.48
N LEU A 274 12.00 11.56 4.34
CA LEU A 274 10.81 12.20 4.90
C LEU A 274 9.96 12.80 3.77
N GLY A 275 8.71 12.37 3.72
CA GLY A 275 7.73 12.93 2.81
C GLY A 275 6.96 14.11 3.40
N PHE A 276 5.88 14.50 2.73
CA PHE A 276 5.04 15.59 3.19
C PHE A 276 4.17 15.22 4.43
N HIS A 277 3.98 13.93 4.71
CA HIS A 277 3.37 13.44 5.94
C HIS A 277 4.47 13.12 6.97
N THR A 278 4.90 14.12 7.70
CA THR A 278 6.00 13.98 8.67
C THR A 278 5.66 13.03 9.82
N GLU A 279 4.37 12.91 10.19
CA GLU A 279 3.86 12.02 11.25
C GLU A 279 3.32 10.70 10.69
N HIS A 280 3.85 10.22 9.57
CA HIS A 280 3.38 8.98 8.97
C HIS A 280 3.88 7.74 9.71
N ALA A 281 3.01 6.77 10.02
CA ALA A 281 3.36 5.54 10.74
C ALA A 281 4.50 4.73 10.09
N SER A 282 4.75 4.91 8.79
CA SER A 282 5.89 4.31 8.10
C SER A 282 7.25 4.87 8.55
N ASN A 283 7.30 6.06 9.14
CA ASN A 283 8.54 6.60 9.70
C ASN A 283 8.90 5.84 10.99
N ASP A 284 7.90 5.62 11.86
CA ASP A 284 8.07 4.84 13.09
C ASP A 284 8.50 3.40 12.76
N LEU A 285 7.84 2.77 11.79
CA LEU A 285 8.21 1.42 11.34
C LEU A 285 9.62 1.39 10.76
N ALA A 286 10.03 2.39 9.97
CA ALA A 286 11.39 2.46 9.42
C ALA A 286 12.43 2.53 10.55
N LEU A 287 12.21 3.38 11.55
CA LEU A 287 13.08 3.50 12.72
C LEU A 287 13.14 2.19 13.54
N ASP A 288 12.00 1.54 13.76
CA ASP A 288 11.91 0.24 14.45
C ASP A 288 12.68 -0.87 13.71
N LEU A 289 12.78 -0.78 12.39
CA LEU A 289 13.56 -1.69 11.54
C LEU A 289 15.05 -1.32 11.47
N GLY A 290 15.47 -0.19 12.05
CA GLY A 290 16.82 0.32 11.96
C GLY A 290 17.15 1.03 10.64
N ILE A 291 16.13 1.40 9.86
CA ILE A 291 16.26 2.19 8.62
C ILE A 291 16.42 3.67 8.99
N ASN A 292 17.44 4.32 8.44
CA ASN A 292 17.62 5.75 8.62
C ASN A 292 16.51 6.54 7.93
N VAL A 293 15.94 7.52 8.64
CA VAL A 293 14.97 8.47 8.09
C VAL A 293 15.65 9.82 7.93
N ALA A 294 15.73 10.33 6.71
CA ALA A 294 16.49 11.52 6.34
C ALA A 294 15.60 12.62 5.75
N SER A 295 15.97 13.87 5.96
CA SER A 295 15.43 15.00 5.18
C SER A 295 15.96 14.95 3.73
N THR A 296 15.35 15.69 2.81
CA THR A 296 15.82 15.79 1.41
C THR A 296 17.26 16.31 1.30
N LYS A 297 17.75 17.06 2.27
CA LYS A 297 19.12 17.63 2.28
C LYS A 297 20.18 16.68 2.83
N ASP A 298 19.77 15.68 3.57
CA ASP A 298 20.66 14.77 4.30
C ASP A 298 20.77 13.38 3.64
N ILE A 299 20.20 13.20 2.43
CA ILE A 299 20.10 11.90 1.76
C ILE A 299 21.49 11.29 1.56
N THR A 300 22.43 12.04 1.00
CA THR A 300 23.79 11.55 0.72
C THR A 300 24.48 11.07 2.00
N TYR A 301 24.37 11.81 3.09
CA TYR A 301 24.89 11.40 4.39
C TYR A 301 24.20 10.13 4.90
N ALA A 302 22.89 10.06 4.81
CA ALA A 302 22.11 8.91 5.27
C ALA A 302 22.46 7.64 4.45
N VAL A 303 22.68 7.78 3.14
CA VAL A 303 23.12 6.68 2.25
C VAL A 303 24.51 6.17 2.66
N SER A 304 25.46 7.04 3.01
CA SER A 304 26.77 6.61 3.50
C SER A 304 26.71 5.82 4.83
N LYS A 305 25.60 5.90 5.55
CA LYS A 305 25.30 5.19 6.81
C LYS A 305 24.20 4.17 6.67
N MET A 306 23.86 3.79 5.44
CA MET A 306 22.80 2.82 5.15
C MET A 306 23.06 1.47 5.83
N LYS A 307 21.99 0.87 6.37
CA LYS A 307 22.07 -0.40 7.10
C LYS A 307 21.03 -1.37 6.59
N THR A 308 21.30 -2.66 6.76
CA THR A 308 20.35 -3.73 6.53
C THR A 308 19.27 -3.72 7.62
N PRO A 309 17.98 -3.68 7.26
CA PRO A 309 16.88 -3.69 8.22
C PRO A 309 16.77 -5.02 9.00
N GLN A 310 16.23 -4.94 10.22
CA GLN A 310 15.98 -6.12 11.05
C GLN A 310 14.60 -6.75 10.76
N GLY A 311 14.43 -7.34 9.57
CA GLY A 311 13.13 -7.81 9.07
C GLY A 311 12.61 -9.14 9.60
N LYS A 312 13.43 -10.00 10.24
CA LYS A 312 13.01 -11.34 10.69
C LYS A 312 11.75 -11.32 11.58
N ARG A 313 11.69 -10.37 12.51
CA ARG A 313 10.53 -10.19 13.41
C ARG A 313 9.30 -9.71 12.63
N LEU A 314 9.49 -8.83 11.66
CA LEU A 314 8.44 -8.32 10.79
C LEU A 314 7.76 -9.46 10.01
N ILE A 315 8.54 -10.34 9.38
CA ILE A 315 8.04 -11.51 8.65
C ILE A 315 7.30 -12.47 9.59
N LYS A 316 7.91 -12.85 10.73
CA LYS A 316 7.27 -13.75 11.70
C LYS A 316 5.93 -13.21 12.19
N ASN A 317 5.85 -11.92 12.46
CA ASN A 317 4.60 -11.25 12.86
C ASN A 317 3.61 -11.16 11.69
N GLY A 318 4.08 -10.96 10.47
CA GLY A 318 3.25 -10.98 9.26
C GLY A 318 2.52 -12.31 9.08
N CYS A 319 3.22 -13.43 9.19
CA CYS A 319 2.61 -14.77 9.12
C CYS A 319 1.52 -14.99 10.18
N LYS A 320 1.77 -14.55 11.42
CA LYS A 320 0.77 -14.62 12.49
C LYS A 320 -0.43 -13.70 12.24
N ALA A 321 -0.16 -12.51 11.68
CA ALA A 321 -1.20 -11.56 11.35
C ALA A 321 -2.13 -12.09 10.26
N SER A 322 -1.57 -12.68 9.18
CA SER A 322 -2.37 -13.31 8.12
C SER A 322 -3.25 -14.42 8.64
N LEU A 323 -2.69 -15.31 9.47
CA LEU A 323 -3.46 -16.39 10.09
C LEU A 323 -4.59 -15.83 10.96
N LYS A 324 -4.30 -14.82 11.78
CA LYS A 324 -5.30 -14.19 12.65
C LYS A 324 -6.43 -13.54 11.85
N VAL A 325 -6.12 -12.86 10.73
CA VAL A 325 -7.17 -12.30 9.86
C VAL A 325 -7.99 -13.42 9.21
N ALA A 326 -7.36 -14.50 8.73
CA ALA A 326 -8.05 -15.65 8.17
C ALA A 326 -9.03 -16.29 9.18
N GLU A 327 -8.62 -16.46 10.45
CA GLU A 327 -9.51 -16.92 11.52
C GLU A 327 -10.71 -15.96 11.74
N LEU A 328 -10.51 -14.65 11.63
CA LEU A 328 -11.58 -13.68 11.79
C LEU A 328 -12.60 -13.76 10.65
N THR A 329 -12.20 -14.14 9.43
CA THR A 329 -13.13 -14.27 8.29
C THR A 329 -14.16 -15.38 8.50
N THR A 330 -13.85 -16.38 9.31
CA THR A 330 -14.76 -17.50 9.63
C THR A 330 -15.67 -17.23 10.84
N ASN A 331 -15.45 -16.10 11.55
CA ASN A 331 -16.18 -15.74 12.76
C ASN A 331 -16.96 -14.42 12.57
N ILE A 332 -17.79 -14.38 11.55
CA ILE A 332 -18.55 -13.16 11.16
C ILE A 332 -19.47 -12.67 12.30
N ASP A 333 -19.91 -13.54 13.19
CA ASP A 333 -20.74 -13.19 14.35
C ASP A 333 -20.05 -12.24 15.33
N LEU A 334 -18.72 -12.12 15.26
CA LEU A 334 -17.93 -11.17 16.06
C LEU A 334 -17.96 -9.74 15.51
N PHE A 335 -18.59 -9.53 14.38
CA PHE A 335 -18.58 -8.23 13.69
C PHE A 335 -19.66 -7.32 14.26
N ASP A 336 -19.24 -6.16 14.77
CA ASP A 336 -20.17 -5.15 15.27
C ASP A 336 -20.64 -4.24 14.14
N GLN A 337 -21.88 -4.44 13.70
CA GLN A 337 -22.51 -3.65 12.63
C GLN A 337 -22.81 -2.19 13.02
N ASN A 338 -22.63 -1.81 14.28
CA ASN A 338 -23.02 -0.50 14.81
C ASN A 338 -21.86 0.45 15.09
N CYS A 339 -20.64 0.12 14.67
CA CYS A 339 -19.47 0.91 15.00
C CYS A 339 -19.24 2.13 14.09
N GLY A 340 -18.61 3.13 14.63
CA GLY A 340 -18.16 4.36 13.96
C GLY A 340 -19.28 5.25 13.45
N GLY A 341 -19.72 5.01 12.23
CA GLY A 341 -20.82 5.76 11.63
C GLY A 341 -20.43 7.14 11.10
N LEU A 342 -21.40 8.05 11.01
CA LEU A 342 -21.25 9.35 10.37
C LEU A 342 -20.30 10.29 11.12
N SER A 343 -20.21 10.19 12.45
CA SER A 343 -19.29 10.97 13.27
C SER A 343 -17.84 10.64 12.92
N SER A 344 -17.48 9.36 12.96
CA SER A 344 -16.15 8.86 12.62
C SER A 344 -15.77 9.18 11.17
N LEU A 345 -16.70 9.02 10.23
CA LEU A 345 -16.51 9.41 8.83
C LEU A 345 -16.12 10.89 8.71
N ARG A 346 -16.85 11.78 9.41
CA ARG A 346 -16.56 13.23 9.38
C ARG A 346 -15.21 13.56 9.99
N LYS A 347 -14.82 12.91 11.10
CA LYS A 347 -13.50 13.10 11.73
C LYS A 347 -12.37 12.72 10.77
N ILE A 348 -12.43 11.53 10.16
CA ILE A 348 -11.45 11.08 9.16
C ILE A 348 -11.41 12.02 7.95
N TRP A 349 -12.59 12.41 7.44
CA TRP A 349 -12.67 13.34 6.31
C TRP A 349 -12.00 14.68 6.59
N ASN A 350 -12.23 15.25 7.78
CA ASN A 350 -11.64 16.52 8.16
C ASN A 350 -10.12 16.43 8.34
N GLN A 351 -9.63 15.35 8.94
CA GLN A 351 -8.20 15.08 9.05
C GLN A 351 -7.55 14.99 7.66
N ARG A 352 -8.15 14.25 6.73
CA ARG A 352 -7.63 14.13 5.36
C ARG A 352 -7.57 15.44 4.58
N LYS A 353 -8.42 16.42 4.89
CA LYS A 353 -8.36 17.73 4.24
C LYS A 353 -7.09 18.50 4.57
N GLN A 354 -6.49 18.26 5.73
CA GLN A 354 -5.25 18.94 6.15
C GLN A 354 -4.03 18.51 5.30
N TYR A 355 -4.12 17.34 4.65
CA TYR A 355 -3.05 16.75 3.80
C TYR A 355 -3.35 16.88 2.29
N ARG A 356 -4.37 17.61 1.88
CA ARG A 356 -4.73 17.85 0.48
C ARG A 356 -4.42 19.28 0.07
#